data_415920950350221a3cfec1921aeac705
#
_entry.id   415920950350221a3cfec1921aeac705
#
_cell.length_a   1.000
_cell.length_b   1.000
_cell.length_c   1.000
_cell.angle_alpha   90.00
_cell.angle_beta   90.00
_cell.angle_gamma   90.00
#
_symmetry.space_group_name_H-M   'P 1'
#
loop_
_entity.id
_entity.type
_entity.pdbx_description
1 polymer ?
#
loop_
_entity_poly.entity_id
_entity_poly.type
_entity_poly.pdbx_seq_one_letter_code
_entity_poly.pdbx_strand_id
1 'polypeptide(L)'
;MQFLLDGMLGKLARWLRMLGYETLYVKDSSDQELLSLAKRESLTLLTSDEELYRTAAMRNIETSLVQGHTEPERLAELAERYNLRLEIDTTISKCPMCGCSIREVSKENVEKLVLPTTFKLYQTFWVCTNVKCAKVYWHGSHWKKIEQTLESARKILEAKGNGTASTGQPEPRRR
;
A
#
# COMPACT_ATOMS: atom_id res chain seq x y z
N MET A 1 3.43 10.46 -5.97
CA MET A 1 3.71 10.28 -4.54
C MET A 1 4.49 9.01 -4.35
N GLN A 2 5.55 9.04 -3.57
CA GLN A 2 6.42 7.90 -3.31
C GLN A 2 6.56 7.71 -1.80
N PHE A 3 6.39 6.49 -1.33
CA PHE A 3 6.44 6.15 0.08
C PHE A 3 7.73 5.43 0.45
N LEU A 4 8.26 5.73 1.62
CA LEU A 4 9.30 4.96 2.30
C LEU A 4 8.70 4.35 3.57
N LEU A 5 8.80 3.06 3.73
CA LEU A 5 8.30 2.33 4.91
C LEU A 5 9.45 1.71 5.70
N ASP A 6 9.35 1.83 7.01
CA ASP A 6 10.25 1.17 7.95
C ASP A 6 10.05 -0.36 8.00
N GLY A 7 10.94 -1.04 8.73
CA GLY A 7 10.94 -2.49 8.86
C GLY A 7 9.65 -3.10 9.45
N MET A 8 8.86 -2.33 10.21
CA MET A 8 7.64 -2.79 10.86
C MET A 8 6.43 -2.86 9.90
N LEU A 9 6.46 -2.12 8.79
CA LEU A 9 5.33 -1.95 7.88
C LEU A 9 5.41 -2.80 6.59
N GLY A 10 6.13 -3.93 6.62
CA GLY A 10 6.35 -4.76 5.44
C GLY A 10 5.08 -5.32 4.77
N LYS A 11 4.00 -5.58 5.53
CA LYS A 11 2.71 -5.97 4.95
C LYS A 11 2.05 -4.79 4.23
N LEU A 12 2.05 -3.62 4.84
CA LEU A 12 1.51 -2.40 4.27
C LEU A 12 2.25 -2.01 2.98
N ALA A 13 3.59 -2.19 2.94
CA ALA A 13 4.37 -1.99 1.72
C ALA A 13 3.87 -2.86 0.55
N ARG A 14 3.52 -4.11 0.80
CA ARG A 14 2.96 -5.01 -0.22
C ARG A 14 1.60 -4.52 -0.72
N TRP A 15 0.74 -4.02 0.18
CA TRP A 15 -0.55 -3.45 -0.19
C TRP A 15 -0.41 -2.22 -1.07
N LEU A 16 0.42 -1.27 -0.68
CA LEU A 16 0.64 -0.05 -1.46
C LEU A 16 1.19 -0.36 -2.86
N ARG A 17 2.10 -1.34 -2.98
CA ARG A 17 2.61 -1.82 -4.26
C ARG A 17 1.51 -2.45 -5.13
N MET A 18 0.66 -3.31 -4.56
CA MET A 18 -0.47 -3.88 -5.29
C MET A 18 -1.45 -2.83 -5.78
N LEU A 19 -1.65 -1.75 -5.01
CA LEU A 19 -2.46 -0.60 -5.39
C LEU A 19 -1.78 0.34 -6.39
N GLY A 20 -0.55 0.04 -6.84
CA GLY A 20 0.18 0.80 -7.85
C GLY A 20 1.07 1.93 -7.33
N TYR A 21 1.17 2.13 -6.01
CA TYR A 21 1.98 3.19 -5.43
C TYR A 21 3.47 2.83 -5.37
N GLU A 22 4.31 3.79 -5.75
CA GLU A 22 5.76 3.68 -5.60
C GLU A 22 6.12 3.55 -4.12
N THR A 23 6.69 2.42 -3.75
CA THR A 23 6.90 2.09 -2.34
C THR A 23 8.25 1.43 -2.13
N LEU A 24 9.12 2.16 -1.44
CA LEU A 24 10.39 1.65 -0.96
C LEU A 24 10.20 1.09 0.47
N TYR A 25 10.60 -0.14 0.68
CA TYR A 25 10.56 -0.80 1.98
C TYR A 25 11.97 -1.24 2.36
N VAL A 26 12.41 -0.79 3.53
CA VAL A 26 13.75 -1.09 4.03
C VAL A 26 13.62 -1.77 5.39
N LYS A 27 14.06 -3.03 5.47
CA LYS A 27 13.81 -3.88 6.63
C LYS A 27 14.77 -3.63 7.78
N ASP A 28 16.05 -3.51 7.49
CA ASP A 28 17.12 -3.52 8.50
C ASP A 28 17.95 -2.22 8.42
N SER A 29 17.26 -1.05 8.44
CA SER A 29 17.89 0.26 8.47
C SER A 29 17.72 0.94 9.81
N SER A 30 18.71 1.72 10.19
CA SER A 30 18.61 2.65 11.31
C SER A 30 17.69 3.83 10.96
N ASP A 31 17.15 4.48 12.01
CA ASP A 31 16.33 5.68 11.86
C ASP A 31 17.06 6.79 11.11
N GLN A 32 18.36 6.95 11.37
CA GLN A 32 19.19 7.95 10.70
C GLN A 32 19.31 7.69 9.19
N GLU A 33 19.40 6.44 8.76
CA GLU A 33 19.43 6.06 7.34
C GLU A 33 18.07 6.31 6.70
N LEU A 34 16.96 5.94 7.37
CA LEU A 34 15.61 6.19 6.89
C LEU A 34 15.33 7.69 6.71
N LEU A 35 15.68 8.50 7.71
CA LEU A 35 15.53 9.97 7.67
C LEU A 35 16.38 10.58 6.54
N SER A 36 17.62 10.13 6.40
CA SER A 36 18.52 10.61 5.35
C SER A 36 18.00 10.24 3.95
N LEU A 37 17.50 9.03 3.79
CA LEU A 37 16.92 8.54 2.54
C LEU A 37 15.62 9.29 2.20
N ALA A 38 14.70 9.43 3.16
CA ALA A 38 13.46 10.17 2.97
C ALA A 38 13.71 11.60 2.51
N LYS A 39 14.66 12.29 3.15
CA LYS A 39 15.02 13.68 2.82
C LYS A 39 15.69 13.79 1.45
N ARG A 40 16.67 12.92 1.16
CA ARG A 40 17.42 12.95 -0.10
C ARG A 40 16.54 12.69 -1.32
N GLU A 41 15.65 11.72 -1.23
CA GLU A 41 14.78 11.28 -2.32
C GLU A 41 13.38 11.94 -2.29
N SER A 42 13.13 12.84 -1.33
CA SER A 42 11.83 13.49 -1.13
C SER A 42 10.67 12.49 -1.00
N LEU A 43 10.89 11.43 -0.19
CA LEU A 43 9.91 10.38 0.04
C LEU A 43 9.05 10.71 1.27
N THR A 44 7.78 10.31 1.23
CA THR A 44 6.91 10.35 2.40
C THR A 44 7.22 9.15 3.31
N LEU A 45 7.74 9.40 4.51
CA LEU A 45 8.07 8.36 5.48
C LEU A 45 6.81 7.89 6.21
N LEU A 46 6.50 6.60 6.11
CA LEU A 46 5.44 5.94 6.87
C LEU A 46 6.08 5.07 7.96
N THR A 47 5.70 5.26 9.19
CA THR A 47 6.22 4.50 10.34
C THR A 47 5.14 4.27 11.39
N SER A 48 5.28 3.21 12.19
CA SER A 48 4.50 2.99 13.42
C SER A 48 5.29 3.39 14.67
N ASP A 49 6.52 3.88 14.52
CA ASP A 49 7.37 4.37 15.60
C ASP A 49 7.15 5.86 15.83
N GLU A 50 6.68 6.23 17.03
CA GLU A 50 6.41 7.61 17.40
C GLU A 50 7.69 8.48 17.48
N GLU A 51 8.81 7.92 17.89
CA GLU A 51 10.07 8.65 18.02
C GLU A 51 10.63 8.99 16.63
N LEU A 52 10.64 8.01 15.72
CA LEU A 52 11.02 8.22 14.32
C LEU A 52 10.09 9.23 13.64
N TYR A 53 8.77 9.13 13.86
CA TYR A 53 7.79 10.10 13.34
C TYR A 53 8.07 11.52 13.82
N ARG A 54 8.25 11.73 15.14
CA ARG A 54 8.54 13.04 15.72
C ARG A 54 9.86 13.62 15.19
N THR A 55 10.89 12.79 15.09
CA THR A 55 12.19 13.20 14.56
C THR A 55 12.10 13.60 13.09
N ALA A 56 11.35 12.86 12.26
CA ALA A 56 11.11 13.19 10.88
C ALA A 56 10.38 14.54 10.73
N ALA A 57 9.31 14.75 11.51
CA ALA A 57 8.54 15.99 11.51
C ALA A 57 9.41 17.21 11.91
N MET A 58 10.23 17.09 12.96
CA MET A 58 11.18 18.17 13.38
C MET A 58 12.21 18.49 12.28
N ARG A 59 12.55 17.55 11.42
CA ARG A 59 13.48 17.74 10.28
C ARG A 59 12.79 18.20 8.99
N ASN A 60 11.50 18.55 9.04
CA ASN A 60 10.66 18.89 7.89
C ASN A 60 10.66 17.80 6.81
N ILE A 61 10.67 16.54 7.21
CA ILE A 61 10.47 15.38 6.33
C ILE A 61 8.98 15.06 6.34
N GLU A 62 8.39 14.93 5.16
CA GLU A 62 6.99 14.51 5.07
C GLU A 62 6.82 13.12 5.66
N THR A 63 5.95 12.98 6.65
CA THR A 63 5.82 11.74 7.41
C THR A 63 4.40 11.49 7.91
N SER A 64 4.04 10.23 8.10
CA SER A 64 2.82 9.78 8.78
C SER A 64 3.14 8.72 9.82
N LEU A 65 2.58 8.90 11.00
CA LEU A 65 2.46 7.83 11.98
C LEU A 65 1.27 6.95 11.59
N VAL A 66 1.53 5.66 11.34
CA VAL A 66 0.51 4.66 10.98
C VAL A 66 0.01 4.01 12.26
N GLN A 67 -1.22 4.32 12.65
CA GLN A 67 -1.84 3.92 13.92
C GLN A 67 -2.79 2.73 13.80
N GLY A 68 -3.29 2.42 12.62
CA GLY A 68 -4.17 1.29 12.37
C GLY A 68 -3.58 -0.04 12.86
N HIS A 69 -4.38 -0.87 13.53
CA HIS A 69 -3.95 -2.17 14.04
C HIS A 69 -4.09 -3.29 13.01
N THR A 70 -5.05 -3.15 12.09
CA THR A 70 -5.32 -4.10 11.01
C THR A 70 -4.96 -3.50 9.65
N GLU A 71 -4.75 -4.37 8.65
CA GLU A 71 -4.45 -3.88 7.29
C GLU A 71 -5.58 -3.01 6.71
N PRO A 72 -6.89 -3.34 6.87
CA PRO A 72 -7.96 -2.45 6.43
C PRO A 72 -7.92 -1.07 7.11
N GLU A 73 -7.64 -1.00 8.41
CA GLU A 73 -7.54 0.27 9.14
C GLU A 73 -6.37 1.13 8.63
N ARG A 74 -5.18 0.52 8.45
CA ARG A 74 -4.00 1.19 7.90
C ARG A 74 -4.22 1.72 6.49
N LEU A 75 -4.88 0.92 5.65
CA LEU A 75 -5.22 1.33 4.28
C LEU A 75 -6.23 2.46 4.26
N ALA A 76 -7.26 2.41 5.10
CA ALA A 76 -8.26 3.47 5.23
C ALA A 76 -7.62 4.78 5.74
N GLU A 77 -6.75 4.70 6.75
CA GLU A 77 -6.00 5.83 7.30
C GLU A 77 -5.15 6.53 6.23
N LEU A 78 -4.40 5.76 5.44
CA LEU A 78 -3.58 6.32 4.36
C LEU A 78 -4.42 6.82 3.18
N ALA A 79 -5.53 6.14 2.87
CA ALA A 79 -6.45 6.58 1.83
C ALA A 79 -7.10 7.92 2.17
N GLU A 80 -7.52 8.11 3.42
CA GLU A 80 -8.03 9.38 3.93
C GLU A 80 -6.99 10.49 3.82
N ARG A 81 -5.77 10.23 4.30
CA ARG A 81 -4.71 11.24 4.37
C ARG A 81 -4.12 11.64 3.02
N TYR A 82 -3.96 10.68 2.13
CA TYR A 82 -3.26 10.86 0.84
C TYR A 82 -4.17 10.71 -0.37
N ASN A 83 -5.48 10.57 -0.16
CA ASN A 83 -6.46 10.34 -1.22
C ASN A 83 -6.10 9.13 -2.09
N LEU A 84 -5.73 8.01 -1.45
CA LEU A 84 -5.35 6.81 -2.17
C LEU A 84 -6.58 6.08 -2.71
N ARG A 85 -6.48 5.57 -3.93
CA ARG A 85 -7.48 4.64 -4.49
C ARG A 85 -7.27 3.25 -3.90
N LEU A 86 -8.33 2.72 -3.27
CA LEU A 86 -8.34 1.38 -2.68
C LEU A 86 -8.90 0.35 -3.68
N GLU A 87 -8.28 0.29 -4.86
CA GLU A 87 -8.65 -0.60 -5.95
C GLU A 87 -7.40 -1.11 -6.66
N ILE A 88 -7.36 -2.39 -6.99
CA ILE A 88 -6.24 -2.97 -7.73
C ILE A 88 -6.53 -2.85 -9.23
N ASP A 89 -5.67 -2.10 -9.90
CA ASP A 89 -5.57 -2.03 -11.34
C ASP A 89 -4.27 -2.68 -11.78
N THR A 90 -4.35 -3.83 -12.43
CA THR A 90 -3.16 -4.60 -12.83
C THR A 90 -2.28 -3.90 -13.85
N THR A 91 -2.78 -2.84 -14.50
CA THR A 91 -1.99 -2.04 -15.46
C THR A 91 -0.97 -1.14 -14.77
N ILE A 92 -1.24 -0.73 -13.53
CA ILE A 92 -0.36 0.12 -12.71
C ILE A 92 0.19 -0.60 -11.48
N SER A 93 -0.36 -1.77 -11.12
CA SER A 93 0.08 -2.56 -9.99
C SER A 93 1.57 -2.92 -10.07
N LYS A 94 2.20 -3.00 -8.92
CA LYS A 94 3.61 -3.36 -8.78
C LYS A 94 3.77 -4.69 -8.07
N CYS A 95 4.90 -5.30 -8.29
CA CYS A 95 5.28 -6.53 -7.61
C CYS A 95 5.27 -6.33 -6.08
N PRO A 96 4.40 -7.03 -5.32
CA PRO A 96 4.35 -6.89 -3.86
C PRO A 96 5.68 -7.20 -3.17
N MET A 97 6.51 -8.04 -3.80
CA MET A 97 7.77 -8.48 -3.22
C MET A 97 8.89 -7.45 -3.38
N CYS A 98 9.08 -6.90 -4.58
CA CYS A 98 10.23 -6.03 -4.86
C CYS A 98 9.86 -4.61 -5.32
N GLY A 99 8.58 -4.30 -5.58
CA GLY A 99 8.13 -2.99 -6.01
C GLY A 99 8.33 -2.68 -7.50
N CYS A 100 8.98 -3.55 -8.27
CA CYS A 100 9.10 -3.37 -9.71
C CYS A 100 7.74 -3.58 -10.41
N SER A 101 7.60 -3.09 -11.63
CA SER A 101 6.39 -3.30 -12.42
C SER A 101 6.10 -4.80 -12.64
N ILE A 102 4.85 -5.12 -12.81
CA ILE A 102 4.41 -6.43 -13.33
C ILE A 102 3.91 -6.25 -14.75
N ARG A 103 4.00 -7.29 -15.55
CA ARG A 103 3.45 -7.30 -16.92
C ARG A 103 2.64 -8.55 -17.15
N GLU A 104 1.57 -8.42 -17.87
CA GLU A 104 0.81 -9.57 -18.35
C GLU A 104 1.65 -10.36 -19.35
N VAL A 105 1.55 -11.69 -19.29
CA VAL A 105 2.28 -12.59 -20.18
C VAL A 105 1.34 -13.67 -20.70
N SER A 106 1.64 -14.21 -21.87
CA SER A 106 0.89 -15.35 -22.39
C SER A 106 1.09 -16.55 -21.48
N LYS A 107 0.05 -17.37 -21.38
CA LYS A 107 -0.02 -18.52 -20.46
C LYS A 107 1.14 -19.51 -20.70
N GLU A 108 1.54 -19.70 -21.94
CA GLU A 108 2.62 -20.61 -22.35
C GLU A 108 3.97 -20.22 -21.71
N ASN A 109 4.19 -18.93 -21.49
CA ASN A 109 5.41 -18.42 -20.90
C ASN A 109 5.56 -18.74 -19.40
N VAL A 110 4.49 -19.17 -18.74
CA VAL A 110 4.50 -19.50 -17.30
C VAL A 110 4.32 -21.00 -17.02
N GLU A 111 4.18 -21.84 -18.03
CA GLU A 111 3.93 -23.28 -17.88
C GLU A 111 4.91 -23.95 -16.91
N LYS A 112 6.21 -23.65 -17.04
CA LYS A 112 7.28 -24.18 -16.19
C LYS A 112 7.51 -23.44 -14.89
N LEU A 113 6.81 -22.32 -14.68
CA LEU A 113 6.98 -21.42 -13.54
C LEU A 113 5.90 -21.58 -12.47
N VAL A 114 4.82 -22.26 -12.79
CA VAL A 114 3.68 -22.50 -11.88
C VAL A 114 3.36 -23.98 -11.78
N LEU A 115 2.59 -24.37 -10.75
CA LEU A 115 2.16 -25.75 -10.61
C LEU A 115 1.20 -26.14 -11.75
N PRO A 116 1.20 -27.42 -12.22
CA PRO A 116 0.32 -27.88 -13.28
C PRO A 116 -1.18 -27.65 -13.00
N THR A 117 -1.59 -27.74 -11.74
CA THR A 117 -2.96 -27.42 -11.31
C THR A 117 -3.29 -25.94 -11.50
N THR A 118 -2.38 -25.04 -11.12
CA THR A 118 -2.50 -23.60 -11.34
C THR A 118 -2.57 -23.27 -12.83
N PHE A 119 -1.67 -23.87 -13.61
CA PHE A 119 -1.65 -23.70 -15.06
C PHE A 119 -2.97 -24.11 -15.73
N LYS A 120 -3.57 -25.21 -15.31
CA LYS A 120 -4.87 -25.68 -15.84
C LYS A 120 -6.03 -24.75 -15.47
N LEU A 121 -6.04 -24.24 -14.24
CA LEU A 121 -7.19 -23.48 -13.69
C LEU A 121 -7.24 -22.01 -14.14
N TYR A 122 -6.10 -21.37 -14.36
CA TYR A 122 -6.04 -19.93 -14.62
C TYR A 122 -5.58 -19.63 -16.04
N GLN A 123 -6.07 -18.51 -16.61
CA GLN A 123 -5.79 -18.11 -17.98
C GLN A 123 -4.88 -16.88 -18.05
N THR A 124 -4.97 -16.00 -17.06
CA THR A 124 -4.25 -14.72 -17.05
C THR A 124 -3.16 -14.73 -15.97
N PHE A 125 -1.96 -14.35 -16.36
CA PHE A 125 -0.79 -14.32 -15.49
C PHE A 125 -0.01 -13.03 -15.68
N TRP A 126 0.59 -12.54 -14.59
CA TRP A 126 1.51 -11.41 -14.59
C TRP A 126 2.86 -11.84 -14.04
N VAL A 127 3.92 -11.30 -14.59
CA VAL A 127 5.30 -11.61 -14.17
C VAL A 127 6.00 -10.31 -13.76
N CYS A 128 6.74 -10.38 -12.66
CA CYS A 128 7.61 -9.28 -12.25
C CYS A 128 8.68 -9.01 -13.30
N THR A 129 8.86 -7.75 -13.68
CA THR A 129 9.86 -7.32 -14.67
C THR A 129 11.29 -7.41 -14.16
N ASN A 130 11.49 -7.48 -12.83
CA ASN A 130 12.78 -7.72 -12.24
C ASN A 130 13.17 -9.19 -12.36
N VAL A 131 14.17 -9.48 -13.20
CA VAL A 131 14.66 -10.83 -13.49
C VAL A 131 15.18 -11.58 -12.24
N LYS A 132 15.67 -10.85 -11.24
CA LYS A 132 16.11 -11.46 -9.96
C LYS A 132 14.93 -11.85 -9.07
N CYS A 133 13.79 -11.20 -9.23
CA CYS A 133 12.56 -11.51 -8.49
C CYS A 133 11.73 -12.57 -9.21
N ALA A 134 11.46 -12.38 -10.49
CA ALA A 134 10.75 -13.28 -11.42
C ALA A 134 9.44 -13.90 -10.88
N LYS A 135 8.78 -13.27 -9.89
CA LYS A 135 7.53 -13.77 -9.31
C LYS A 135 6.41 -13.74 -10.32
N VAL A 136 5.62 -14.82 -10.33
CA VAL A 136 4.41 -14.97 -11.15
C VAL A 136 3.19 -14.73 -10.27
N TYR A 137 2.19 -14.03 -10.81
CA TYR A 137 0.94 -13.67 -10.15
C TYR A 137 -0.25 -14.09 -11.01
N TRP A 138 -1.36 -14.44 -10.36
CA TRP A 138 -2.65 -14.77 -10.97
C TRP A 138 -3.78 -14.49 -9.98
N HIS A 139 -5.01 -14.39 -10.45
CA HIS A 139 -6.19 -14.22 -9.60
C HIS A 139 -6.61 -15.57 -8.99
N GLY A 140 -5.83 -16.05 -8.02
CA GLY A 140 -6.06 -17.34 -7.34
C GLY A 140 -6.98 -17.23 -6.13
N SER A 141 -6.98 -18.28 -5.29
CA SER A 141 -7.81 -18.38 -4.08
C SER A 141 -7.59 -17.22 -3.09
N HIS A 142 -6.40 -16.63 -3.07
CA HIS A 142 -6.08 -15.48 -2.22
C HIS A 142 -6.73 -14.18 -2.70
N TRP A 143 -7.15 -14.09 -3.95
CA TRP A 143 -7.75 -12.88 -4.52
C TRP A 143 -8.99 -12.45 -3.77
N LYS A 144 -9.88 -13.38 -3.43
CA LYS A 144 -11.09 -13.09 -2.63
C LYS A 144 -10.76 -12.42 -1.29
N LYS A 145 -9.68 -12.86 -0.63
CA LYS A 145 -9.24 -12.26 0.64
C LYS A 145 -8.67 -10.85 0.43
N ILE A 146 -7.99 -10.62 -0.68
CA ILE A 146 -7.51 -9.29 -1.06
C ILE A 146 -8.68 -8.34 -1.25
N GLU A 147 -9.68 -8.74 -2.05
CA GLU A 147 -10.90 -7.94 -2.27
C GLU A 147 -11.65 -7.65 -0.98
N GLN A 148 -11.82 -8.63 -0.09
CA GLN A 148 -12.44 -8.46 1.23
C GLN A 148 -11.71 -7.45 2.10
N THR A 149 -10.37 -7.45 2.08
CA THR A 149 -9.56 -6.49 2.83
C THR A 149 -9.75 -5.07 2.30
N LEU A 150 -9.74 -4.88 0.98
CA LEU A 150 -9.97 -3.58 0.35
C LEU A 150 -11.41 -3.08 0.57
N GLU A 151 -12.39 -3.95 0.48
CA GLU A 151 -13.79 -3.64 0.79
C GLU A 151 -13.95 -3.17 2.24
N SER A 152 -13.32 -3.87 3.19
CA SER A 152 -13.30 -3.46 4.60
C SER A 152 -12.65 -2.09 4.79
N ALA A 153 -11.55 -1.82 4.11
CA ALA A 153 -10.87 -0.53 4.17
C ALA A 153 -11.75 0.61 3.61
N ARG A 154 -12.45 0.38 2.49
CA ARG A 154 -13.40 1.35 1.92
C ARG A 154 -14.55 1.67 2.88
N LYS A 155 -15.14 0.65 3.53
CA LYS A 155 -16.19 0.84 4.54
C LYS A 155 -15.73 1.67 5.74
N ILE A 156 -14.50 1.45 6.21
CA ILE A 156 -13.92 2.26 7.30
C ILE A 156 -13.76 3.71 6.84
N LEU A 157 -13.27 3.94 5.62
CA LEU A 157 -13.08 5.27 5.06
C LEU A 157 -14.42 6.02 4.91
N GLU A 158 -15.45 5.36 4.39
CA GLU A 158 -16.82 5.91 4.24
C GLU A 158 -17.44 6.27 5.58
N ALA A 159 -17.28 5.41 6.60
CA ALA A 159 -17.78 5.67 7.94
C ALA A 159 -17.15 6.91 8.59
N LYS A 160 -15.87 7.15 8.35
CA LYS A 160 -15.16 8.36 8.79
C LYS A 160 -15.67 9.62 8.05
N GLY A 161 -15.84 9.54 6.73
CA GLY A 161 -16.34 10.65 5.91
C GLY A 161 -17.74 11.13 6.31
N ASN A 162 -18.63 10.21 6.70
CA ASN A 162 -19.98 10.53 7.16
C ASN A 162 -20.01 11.14 8.57
N GLY A 163 -19.00 10.87 9.40
CA GLY A 163 -18.89 11.43 10.76
C GLY A 163 -18.48 12.90 10.81
N THR A 164 -17.84 13.42 9.79
CA THR A 164 -17.38 14.83 9.74
C THR A 164 -18.42 15.81 9.20
N ALA A 165 -19.52 15.31 8.61
CA ALA A 165 -20.59 16.16 8.05
C ALA A 165 -21.64 16.63 9.08
N SER A 166 -21.57 16.20 10.34
CA SER A 166 -22.62 16.42 11.35
C SER A 166 -22.33 17.48 12.42
N THR A 167 -21.32 18.32 12.27
CA THR A 167 -21.06 19.38 13.26
C THR A 167 -20.99 20.75 12.60
N GLY A 168 -22.09 21.53 12.71
CA GLY A 168 -21.97 22.97 12.65
C GLY A 168 -22.91 23.75 11.76
N GLN A 169 -24.18 23.81 12.11
CA GLN A 169 -24.94 25.07 11.91
C GLN A 169 -25.37 25.59 13.28
N PRO A 170 -24.88 26.75 13.75
CA PRO A 170 -25.51 27.45 14.87
C PRO A 170 -26.78 28.13 14.36
N GLU A 171 -27.91 27.79 14.99
CA GLU A 171 -29.17 28.50 14.76
C GLU A 171 -28.99 30.01 15.07
N PRO A 172 -29.53 30.89 14.24
CA PRO A 172 -29.54 32.32 14.53
C PRO A 172 -30.53 32.60 15.67
N ARG A 173 -30.02 33.12 16.78
CA ARG A 173 -30.85 33.65 17.88
C ARG A 173 -31.74 34.78 17.36
N ARG A 174 -33.03 34.55 17.36
CA ARG A 174 -34.03 35.61 17.14
C ARG A 174 -34.05 36.51 18.40
N ARG A 175 -33.90 37.80 18.17
CA ARG A 175 -34.31 38.86 19.09
C ARG A 175 -35.76 39.27 18.80
#